data_f1a83594e8d9ed86c9698db4fe506d44
#
_entry.id   f1a83594e8d9ed86c9698db4fe506d44
#
_cell.length_a   1.000
_cell.length_b   1.000
_cell.length_c   1.000
_cell.angle_alpha   90.00
_cell.angle_beta   90.00
_cell.angle_gamma   90.00
#
_symmetry.space_group_name_H-M   'P 1'
#
loop_
_entity.id
_entity.type
_entity.pdbx_description
1 polymer ?
#
loop_
_entity_poly.entity_id
_entity_poly.type
_entity_poly.pdbx_seq_one_letter_code
_entity_poly.pdbx_strand_id
1 'polypeptide(L)'
;AMQYGAVQQDQPTLLRVHTGGVLGDIFRVRMGRRVYMGDAVERIEQEGSGVVLFLPGRPDPMADLAFYLGEPIQIQSSDQGEVLREYGLGAQVLADLGLHRVRIMTNRPRRVPSLEAYGLEIVDQILVSAVDGTRGEARD
;
A
#
# COMPACT_ATOMS: atom_id res chain seq x y z
N ALA A 1 2.73 1.71 -11.52
CA ALA A 1 1.73 0.71 -11.06
C ALA A 1 2.09 -0.68 -11.60
N MET A 2 1.70 -1.70 -10.88
CA MET A 2 1.80 -3.10 -11.28
C MET A 2 0.39 -3.70 -11.30
N GLN A 3 0.00 -4.28 -12.42
CA GLN A 3 -1.29 -4.91 -12.61
C GLN A 3 -1.10 -6.43 -12.71
N TYR A 4 -1.97 -7.17 -12.04
CA TYR A 4 -2.10 -8.62 -12.16
C TYR A 4 -3.51 -8.96 -12.65
N GLY A 5 -3.61 -9.82 -13.64
CA GLY A 5 -4.89 -10.16 -14.28
C GLY A 5 -5.50 -8.99 -15.07
N ALA A 6 -6.72 -9.16 -15.51
CA ALA A 6 -7.46 -8.15 -16.26
C ALA A 6 -8.23 -7.22 -15.32
N VAL A 7 -8.13 -5.91 -15.54
CA VAL A 7 -9.00 -4.92 -14.90
C VAL A 7 -10.33 -4.95 -15.63
N GLN A 8 -11.41 -5.22 -14.91
CA GLN A 8 -12.78 -5.22 -15.45
C GLN A 8 -13.45 -3.91 -15.06
N GLN A 9 -14.00 -3.21 -16.03
CA GLN A 9 -14.61 -1.88 -15.80
C GLN A 9 -15.92 -1.95 -15.00
N ASP A 10 -16.61 -3.07 -15.03
CA ASP A 10 -17.89 -3.33 -14.36
C ASP A 10 -17.74 -3.86 -12.93
N GLN A 11 -16.53 -4.26 -12.53
CA GLN A 11 -16.26 -4.78 -11.19
C GLN A 11 -15.24 -3.93 -10.44
N PRO A 12 -15.40 -3.79 -9.11
CA PRO A 12 -14.39 -3.08 -8.31
C PRO A 12 -13.06 -3.81 -8.30
N THR A 13 -12.00 -3.10 -8.65
CA THR A 13 -10.64 -3.64 -8.67
C THR A 13 -10.01 -3.61 -7.29
N LEU A 14 -9.34 -4.70 -6.90
CA LEU A 14 -8.55 -4.75 -5.69
C LEU A 14 -7.30 -3.88 -5.85
N LEU A 15 -7.11 -2.91 -4.96
CA LEU A 15 -6.05 -1.90 -5.03
C LEU A 15 -5.24 -1.85 -3.74
N ARG A 16 -3.92 -1.87 -3.87
CA ARG A 16 -3.01 -1.46 -2.81
C ARG A 16 -2.22 -0.23 -3.24
N VAL A 17 -2.37 0.86 -2.52
CA VAL A 17 -1.43 1.98 -2.57
C VAL A 17 -0.35 1.72 -1.54
N HIS A 18 0.89 1.55 -1.99
CA HIS A 18 2.00 1.13 -1.17
C HIS A 18 3.12 2.16 -1.20
N THR A 19 3.48 2.65 -0.03
CA THR A 19 4.68 3.47 0.14
C THR A 19 5.77 2.58 0.69
N GLY A 20 6.84 2.39 -0.07
CA GLY A 20 7.90 1.46 0.25
C GLY A 20 8.73 1.87 1.47
N GLY A 21 9.19 0.88 2.22
CA GLY A 21 10.13 1.03 3.32
C GLY A 21 11.31 0.08 3.14
N VAL A 22 12.50 0.52 3.55
CA VAL A 22 13.73 -0.27 3.36
C VAL A 22 13.70 -1.53 4.24
N LEU A 23 13.41 -1.37 5.52
CA LEU A 23 13.44 -2.51 6.45
C LEU A 23 12.34 -3.52 6.16
N GLY A 24 11.12 -3.05 5.88
CA GLY A 24 9.96 -3.92 5.66
C GLY A 24 9.99 -4.62 4.32
N ASP A 25 10.13 -3.87 3.23
CA ASP A 25 9.95 -4.42 1.89
C ASP A 25 11.22 -5.05 1.31
N ILE A 26 12.40 -4.51 1.64
CA ILE A 26 13.68 -5.06 1.14
C ILE A 26 14.21 -6.12 2.08
N PHE A 27 14.35 -5.80 3.37
CA PHE A 27 14.90 -6.73 4.37
C PHE A 27 13.86 -7.66 5.00
N ARG A 28 12.57 -7.47 4.70
CA ARG A 28 11.45 -8.27 5.21
C ARG A 28 11.33 -8.30 6.73
N VAL A 29 11.77 -7.23 7.38
CA VAL A 29 11.62 -7.07 8.83
C VAL A 29 10.15 -6.79 9.14
N ARG A 30 9.49 -7.67 9.87
CA ARG A 30 8.09 -7.49 10.28
C ARG A 30 8.00 -6.47 11.40
N MET A 31 7.23 -5.41 11.17
CA MET A 31 7.03 -4.28 12.08
C MET A 31 5.54 -4.11 12.36
N GLY A 32 5.07 -4.72 13.44
CA GLY A 32 3.68 -4.63 13.86
C GLY A 32 2.69 -5.10 12.78
N ARG A 33 1.57 -4.39 12.66
CA ARG A 33 0.49 -4.73 11.72
C ARG A 33 0.62 -4.04 10.36
N ARG A 34 1.81 -3.74 9.90
CA ARG A 34 2.00 -3.17 8.56
C ARG A 34 1.68 -4.20 7.48
N VAL A 35 1.05 -3.72 6.40
CA VAL A 35 0.91 -4.50 5.16
C VAL A 35 2.15 -4.27 4.31
N TYR A 36 2.88 -5.32 4.03
CA TYR A 36 4.07 -5.28 3.19
C TYR A 36 3.69 -5.53 1.72
N MET A 37 4.59 -5.16 0.81
CA MET A 37 4.38 -5.37 -0.62
C MET A 37 4.07 -6.85 -0.93
N GLY A 38 4.81 -7.77 -0.34
CA GLY A 38 4.59 -9.20 -0.53
C GLY A 38 3.19 -9.66 -0.12
N ASP A 39 2.68 -9.17 1.02
CA ASP A 39 1.34 -9.53 1.50
C ASP A 39 0.25 -9.02 0.52
N ALA A 40 0.46 -7.83 -0.05
CA ALA A 40 -0.47 -7.25 -1.02
C ALA A 40 -0.47 -8.03 -2.34
N VAL A 41 0.70 -8.40 -2.83
CA VAL A 41 0.84 -9.20 -4.05
C VAL A 41 0.18 -10.57 -3.88
N GLU A 42 0.48 -11.27 -2.79
CA GLU A 42 -0.13 -12.57 -2.49
C GLU A 42 -1.66 -12.49 -2.42
N ARG A 43 -2.19 -11.43 -1.80
CA ARG A 43 -3.64 -11.22 -1.75
C ARG A 43 -4.25 -11.00 -3.14
N ILE A 44 -3.56 -10.24 -4.01
CA ILE A 44 -4.00 -10.00 -5.38
C ILE A 44 -3.95 -11.30 -6.21
N GLU A 45 -2.93 -12.12 -6.03
CA GLU A 45 -2.82 -13.42 -6.69
C GLU A 45 -3.97 -14.36 -6.28
N GLN A 46 -4.31 -14.40 -5.00
CA GLN A 46 -5.46 -15.18 -4.50
C GLN A 46 -6.80 -14.69 -5.06
N GLU A 47 -6.96 -13.39 -5.26
CA GLU A 47 -8.15 -12.79 -5.86
C GLU A 47 -8.22 -13.01 -7.38
N GLY A 48 -7.07 -13.24 -8.03
CA GLY A 48 -6.94 -13.44 -9.47
C GLY A 48 -6.76 -12.16 -10.28
N SER A 49 -7.04 -10.99 -9.72
CA SER A 49 -6.79 -9.69 -10.37
C SER A 49 -6.63 -8.56 -9.35
N GLY A 50 -5.88 -7.54 -9.70
CA GLY A 50 -5.72 -6.35 -8.89
C GLY A 50 -4.57 -5.47 -9.32
N VAL A 51 -4.38 -4.37 -8.62
CA VAL A 51 -3.35 -3.36 -8.91
C VAL A 51 -2.61 -2.98 -7.63
N VAL A 52 -1.28 -2.90 -7.74
CA VAL A 52 -0.44 -2.23 -6.75
C VAL A 52 0.08 -0.94 -7.34
N LEU A 53 -0.27 0.17 -6.72
CA LEU A 53 0.35 1.46 -6.96
C LEU A 53 1.49 1.64 -5.97
N PHE A 54 2.71 1.56 -6.46
CA PHE A 54 3.89 1.80 -5.64
C PHE A 54 4.30 3.26 -5.73
N LEU A 55 4.31 3.93 -4.60
CA LEU A 55 4.83 5.28 -4.43
C LEU A 55 6.22 5.16 -3.78
N PRO A 56 7.30 5.49 -4.51
CA PRO A 56 8.64 5.23 -4.01
C PRO A 56 8.98 6.03 -2.75
N GLY A 57 8.40 7.21 -2.58
CA GLY A 57 8.70 8.07 -1.45
C GLY A 57 10.19 8.43 -1.36
N ARG A 58 10.60 9.06 -0.28
CA ARG A 58 12.02 9.17 0.08
C ARG A 58 12.34 8.04 1.06
N PRO A 59 13.14 7.04 0.65
CA PRO A 59 13.56 6.02 1.57
C PRO A 59 14.38 6.65 2.69
N ASP A 60 13.88 6.58 3.91
CA ASP A 60 14.57 7.01 5.11
C ASP A 60 14.76 5.80 6.04
N PRO A 61 15.91 5.12 5.94
CA PRO A 61 16.19 3.96 6.78
C PRO A 61 16.21 4.29 8.28
N MET A 62 16.51 5.52 8.65
CA MET A 62 16.53 5.95 10.05
C MET A 62 15.12 6.13 10.59
N ALA A 63 14.18 6.65 9.77
CA ALA A 63 12.77 6.71 10.14
C ALA A 63 12.15 5.31 10.25
N ASP A 64 12.52 4.39 9.36
CA ASP A 64 12.10 2.98 9.45
C ASP A 64 12.63 2.33 10.74
N LEU A 65 13.87 2.59 11.11
CA LEU A 65 14.48 2.07 12.33
C LEU A 65 13.83 2.67 13.59
N ALA A 66 13.61 3.98 13.63
CA ALA A 66 12.93 4.65 14.72
C ALA A 66 11.52 4.07 14.92
N PHE A 67 10.77 3.85 13.84
CA PHE A 67 9.48 3.20 13.89
C PHE A 67 9.57 1.76 14.45
N TYR A 68 10.58 1.00 14.05
CA TYR A 68 10.82 -0.36 14.55
C TYR A 68 11.11 -0.38 16.06
N LEU A 69 11.86 0.60 16.55
CA LEU A 69 12.20 0.77 17.97
C LEU A 69 11.06 1.38 18.80
N GLY A 70 9.97 1.80 18.16
CA GLY A 70 8.85 2.45 18.84
C GLY A 70 9.14 3.91 19.21
N GLU A 71 10.14 4.52 18.60
CA GLU A 71 10.48 5.92 18.80
C GLU A 71 9.51 6.85 18.05
N PRO A 72 9.24 8.07 18.58
CA PRO A 72 8.40 9.02 17.87
C PRO A 72 9.07 9.49 16.58
N ILE A 73 8.39 9.32 15.45
CA ILE A 73 8.84 9.81 14.15
C ILE A 73 8.48 11.28 14.03
N GLN A 74 9.47 12.14 13.84
CA GLN A 74 9.24 13.55 13.51
C GLN A 74 8.95 13.64 12.00
N ILE A 75 7.66 13.80 11.65
CA ILE A 75 7.26 14.10 10.27
C ILE A 75 7.47 15.60 10.07
N GLN A 76 8.40 15.98 9.21
CA GLN A 76 8.58 17.38 8.85
C GLN A 76 7.38 17.85 8.02
N SER A 77 6.88 19.02 8.31
CA SER A 77 5.70 19.60 7.65
C SER A 77 5.88 19.85 6.14
N SER A 78 7.10 19.92 5.66
CA SER A 78 7.43 19.99 4.22
C SER A 78 7.02 18.75 3.44
N ASP A 79 6.90 17.60 4.08
CA ASP A 79 6.63 16.32 3.43
C ASP A 79 5.14 16.14 3.07
N GLN A 80 4.23 16.88 3.70
CA GLN A 80 2.79 16.73 3.45
C GLN A 80 2.39 17.16 2.03
N GLY A 81 2.98 18.23 1.52
CA GLY A 81 2.70 18.71 0.15
C GLY A 81 3.24 17.76 -0.92
N GLU A 82 4.38 17.14 -0.68
CA GLU A 82 4.98 16.15 -1.57
C GLU A 82 4.16 14.85 -1.59
N VAL A 83 3.77 14.37 -0.42
CA VAL A 83 2.88 13.20 -0.28
C VAL A 83 1.55 13.42 -1.02
N LEU A 84 0.93 14.59 -0.89
CA LEU A 84 -0.31 14.90 -1.62
C LEU A 84 -0.13 14.92 -3.14
N ARG A 85 1.02 15.41 -3.65
CA ARG A 85 1.33 15.37 -5.08
C ARG A 85 1.54 13.96 -5.59
N GLU A 86 2.24 13.12 -4.84
CA GLU A 86 2.45 11.72 -5.18
C GLU A 86 1.13 10.96 -5.25
N TYR A 87 0.22 11.20 -4.30
CA TYR A 87 -1.12 10.60 -4.32
C TYR A 87 -1.94 11.11 -5.50
N GLY A 88 -1.85 12.41 -5.86
CA GLY A 88 -2.52 12.98 -7.01
C GLY A 88 -2.04 12.36 -8.33
N LEU A 89 -0.72 12.26 -8.51
CA LEU A 89 -0.13 11.61 -9.67
C LEU A 89 -0.50 10.12 -9.71
N GLY A 90 -0.47 9.46 -8.57
CA GLY A 90 -0.89 8.07 -8.46
C GLY A 90 -2.33 7.85 -8.87
N ALA A 91 -3.24 8.72 -8.47
CA ALA A 91 -4.65 8.66 -8.86
C ALA A 91 -4.84 8.84 -10.37
N GLN A 92 -4.06 9.72 -11.02
CA GLN A 92 -4.06 9.86 -12.48
C GLN A 92 -3.61 8.58 -13.17
N VAL A 93 -2.54 7.94 -12.69
CA VAL A 93 -2.08 6.66 -13.23
C VAL A 93 -3.16 5.58 -13.10
N LEU A 94 -3.87 5.52 -11.98
CA LEU A 94 -4.96 4.57 -11.79
C LEU A 94 -6.14 4.83 -12.73
N ALA A 95 -6.48 6.10 -12.95
CA ALA A 95 -7.51 6.49 -13.91
C ALA A 95 -7.12 6.12 -15.35
N ASP A 96 -5.86 6.34 -15.74
CA ASP A 96 -5.33 5.95 -17.06
C ASP A 96 -5.34 4.43 -17.28
N LEU A 97 -5.22 3.65 -16.21
CA LEU A 97 -5.39 2.19 -16.25
C LEU A 97 -6.87 1.76 -16.34
N GLY A 98 -7.80 2.72 -16.34
CA GLY A 98 -9.23 2.44 -16.43
C GLY A 98 -9.90 2.05 -15.12
N LEU A 99 -9.26 2.30 -13.98
CA LEU A 99 -9.86 2.06 -12.67
C LEU A 99 -10.82 3.19 -12.33
N HIS A 100 -12.08 2.83 -12.05
CA HIS A 100 -13.10 3.76 -11.56
C HIS A 100 -13.61 3.39 -10.17
N ARG A 101 -13.78 2.10 -9.91
CA ARG A 101 -14.25 1.55 -8.65
C ARG A 101 -13.22 0.64 -8.06
N VAL A 102 -12.83 0.88 -6.80
CA VAL A 102 -11.74 0.17 -6.15
C VAL A 102 -12.11 -0.33 -4.76
N ARG A 103 -11.56 -1.48 -4.40
CA ARG A 103 -11.51 -2.01 -3.03
C ARG A 103 -10.10 -1.83 -2.52
N ILE A 104 -9.90 -0.95 -1.55
CA ILE A 104 -8.56 -0.63 -1.06
C ILE A 104 -8.12 -1.59 0.04
N MET A 105 -6.96 -2.19 -0.15
CA MET A 105 -6.28 -2.93 0.91
C MET A 105 -5.62 -1.98 1.89
N THR A 106 -5.98 -2.07 3.16
CA THR A 106 -5.43 -1.23 4.23
C THR A 106 -5.28 -2.01 5.53
N ASN A 107 -4.36 -1.58 6.39
CA ASN A 107 -4.29 -2.05 7.77
C ASN A 107 -5.06 -1.15 8.74
N ARG A 108 -5.46 0.04 8.29
CA ARG A 108 -6.23 1.01 9.07
C ARG A 108 -7.28 1.67 8.17
N PRO A 109 -8.56 1.33 8.35
CA PRO A 109 -9.63 1.99 7.62
C PRO A 109 -9.61 3.49 7.91
N ARG A 110 -9.59 4.28 6.85
CA ARG A 110 -9.69 5.73 6.93
C ARG A 110 -10.18 6.29 5.60
N ARG A 111 -10.74 7.48 5.63
CA ARG A 111 -11.05 8.18 4.37
C ARG A 111 -9.76 8.52 3.63
N VAL A 112 -9.80 8.36 2.32
CA VAL A 112 -8.70 8.70 1.41
C VAL A 112 -9.21 9.73 0.39
N PRO A 113 -9.51 10.98 0.82
CA PRO A 113 -10.16 11.99 -0.03
C PRO A 113 -9.37 12.29 -1.30
N SER A 114 -8.06 12.10 -1.25
CA SER A 114 -7.19 12.34 -2.41
C SER A 114 -7.45 11.42 -3.59
N LEU A 115 -7.91 10.21 -3.39
CA LEU A 115 -8.26 9.30 -4.48
C LEU A 115 -9.66 9.63 -5.04
N GLU A 116 -10.60 9.93 -4.18
CA GLU A 116 -11.98 10.30 -4.57
C GLU A 116 -11.98 11.60 -5.40
N ALA A 117 -11.11 12.56 -5.08
CA ALA A 117 -10.99 13.81 -5.82
C ALA A 117 -10.59 13.64 -7.29
N TYR A 118 -9.98 12.50 -7.65
CA TYR A 118 -9.59 12.15 -9.02
C TYR A 118 -10.54 11.18 -9.71
N GLY A 119 -11.75 11.01 -9.18
CA GLY A 119 -12.80 10.19 -9.81
C GLY A 119 -12.72 8.69 -9.52
N LEU A 120 -11.95 8.29 -8.51
CA LEU A 120 -11.91 6.91 -8.03
C LEU A 120 -12.92 6.72 -6.91
N GLU A 121 -13.90 5.86 -7.13
CA GLU A 121 -14.86 5.47 -6.11
C GLU A 121 -14.30 4.34 -5.24
N ILE A 122 -14.14 4.60 -3.95
CA ILE A 122 -13.75 3.56 -2.98
C ILE A 122 -15.02 2.88 -2.50
N VAL A 123 -15.27 1.67 -3.01
CA VAL A 123 -16.48 0.92 -2.67
C VAL A 123 -16.31 0.08 -1.42
N ASP A 124 -15.07 -0.28 -1.06
CA ASP A 124 -14.79 -1.09 0.13
C ASP A 124 -13.33 -0.88 0.61
N GLN A 125 -13.10 -1.13 1.89
CA GLN A 125 -11.77 -1.15 2.50
C GLN A 125 -11.51 -2.51 3.12
N ILE A 126 -10.62 -3.26 2.48
CA ILE A 126 -10.28 -4.62 2.89
C ILE A 126 -9.13 -4.58 3.90
N LEU A 127 -9.41 -5.05 5.10
CA LEU A 127 -8.37 -5.23 6.11
C LEU A 127 -7.47 -6.39 5.70
N VAL A 128 -6.20 -6.08 5.46
CA VAL A 128 -5.17 -7.10 5.32
C VAL A 128 -4.54 -7.29 6.69
N SER A 129 -4.84 -8.40 7.31
CA SER A 129 -4.10 -8.84 8.48
C SER A 129 -2.68 -9.20 8.02
N ALA A 130 -1.67 -8.72 8.75
CA ALA A 130 -0.34 -9.27 8.59
C ALA A 130 -0.48 -10.79 8.73
N VAL A 131 -0.06 -11.53 7.72
CA VAL A 131 0.02 -12.99 7.83
C VAL A 131 0.96 -13.24 9.00
N ASP A 132 0.45 -13.86 10.07
CA ASP A 132 1.27 -14.25 11.21
C ASP A 132 2.41 -15.10 10.69
N GLY A 133 3.60 -14.50 10.64
CA GLY A 133 4.82 -15.16 10.22
C GLY A 133 5.29 -16.18 11.26
N THR A 134 4.45 -17.15 11.58
CA THR A 134 4.84 -18.38 12.25
C THR A 134 5.30 -19.38 11.20
N ARG A 135 6.52 -19.19 10.70
CA ARG A 135 7.36 -20.30 10.24
C ARG A 135 8.79 -19.82 10.03
N GLY A 136 9.48 -19.70 11.12
CA GLY A 136 10.90 -19.75 11.20
C GLY A 136 11.27 -20.73 12.31
N GLU A 137 10.90 -22.01 12.13
CA GLU A 137 11.58 -23.05 12.85
C GLU A 137 13.02 -23.06 12.37
N ALA A 138 13.91 -22.58 13.27
CA ALA A 138 15.33 -22.84 13.15
C ALA A 138 15.49 -24.36 13.06
N ARG A 139 15.98 -24.83 11.93
CA ARG A 139 16.60 -26.14 11.83
C ARG A 139 18.05 -25.94 12.19
N ASP A 140 18.43 -26.52 13.30
CA ASP A 140 19.79 -26.80 13.70
C ASP A 140 20.59 -27.51 12.59
#